data_5e6e231d389652beb41eb4456d586e93
#
_entry.id   5e6e231d389652beb41eb4456d586e93
#
_cell.length_a   1.000
_cell.length_b   1.000
_cell.length_c   1.000
_cell.angle_alpha   90.00
_cell.angle_beta   90.00
_cell.angle_gamma   90.00
#
_symmetry.space_group_name_H-M   'P 1'
#
loop_
_entity.id
_entity.type
_entity.pdbx_description
1 polymer ?
#
loop_
_entity_poly.entity_id
_entity_poly.type
_entity_poly.pdbx_seq_one_letter_code
_entity_poly.pdbx_strand_id
1 'polypeptide(L)'
;NELVALMRDELASRESRARARRGNDGGRETPLIAVLDRAGAAAHALVGGAGGLGIITIALVDDRLDEPTDTTLRFTVGDDRSILIERAGAASARATAEAFDAVNVRVDPTPVPVFAAVAGHLAPIRLNAASRNDAGTQRFIGALELLGVDDAAAISPNRWRSPRTREDFLRVPVGVDDHGAMVNLDIKESAHGGMGPHGICIGATGSGKSEFLRTLVLGLATSHSPDDISMILVDYKGGAAFNPFQALPQVAGLIDNLEGESGLIERARASISGEVVRRQQQLKDAGSLASISEYRAARSTNPSLTPMPHLFLVIDEFGELLTAEPDFINLLLTIGRIGRSIGVHMLLSSQRIEGGRLKGLDTYLSYRIGLRTFSEQESQVVLNTPDAFHLPPVPGYGFLKVDTTVYTRFVSGYVSGPIPGPTASADDEEPIGAFELPAGNTVEASLAAARGEAAPTVRRDGPALIDFAVEKVRAGVHATAPVWLPPLPDRFPLFQILGEPVEPLQVPIGIIDNPTKQQQGPWRIDLARAGGHHAVIGAPQSGRSTFLRTLAAGIATTHTPTHVTMYGLDLTGAGLTRLEAFPHVGGIATRSS
;
A
#
# COMPACT_ATOMS: atom_id res chain seq x y z
N ASN A 1 39.08 -1.61 1.26
CA ASN A 1 38.69 -2.55 0.20
C ASN A 1 37.29 -2.30 -0.36
N GLU A 2 36.36 -1.85 0.44
CA GLU A 2 34.95 -1.59 0.04
C GLU A 2 34.86 -0.37 -0.89
N LEU A 3 35.51 0.72 -0.58
CA LEU A 3 35.54 1.93 -1.41
C LEU A 3 36.15 1.67 -2.80
N VAL A 4 37.17 0.81 -2.87
CA VAL A 4 37.81 0.41 -4.14
C VAL A 4 36.85 -0.41 -5.01
N ALA A 5 35.99 -1.25 -4.40
CA ALA A 5 34.96 -1.98 -5.10
C ALA A 5 33.88 -1.03 -5.66
N LEU A 6 33.38 -0.11 -4.83
CA LEU A 6 32.41 0.92 -5.24
C LEU A 6 32.93 1.79 -6.41
N MET A 7 34.20 2.19 -6.36
CA MET A 7 34.79 2.96 -7.44
C MET A 7 34.93 2.14 -8.75
N ARG A 8 35.20 0.84 -8.67
CA ARG A 8 35.22 -0.05 -9.85
C ARG A 8 33.85 -0.16 -10.50
N ASP A 9 32.82 -0.33 -9.66
CA ASP A 9 31.45 -0.46 -10.14
C ASP A 9 30.97 0.84 -10.80
N GLU A 10 31.29 2.01 -10.21
CA GLU A 10 30.96 3.31 -10.78
C GLU A 10 31.72 3.57 -12.10
N LEU A 11 33.00 3.21 -12.16
CA LEU A 11 33.78 3.27 -13.41
C LEU A 11 33.17 2.42 -14.51
N ALA A 12 32.85 1.16 -14.22
CA ALA A 12 32.22 0.25 -15.16
C ALA A 12 30.87 0.77 -15.64
N SER A 13 30.08 1.35 -14.73
CA SER A 13 28.79 1.98 -15.01
C SER A 13 28.94 3.18 -15.94
N ARG A 14 29.88 4.09 -15.68
CA ARG A 14 30.18 5.26 -16.53
C ARG A 14 30.71 4.86 -17.91
N GLU A 15 31.59 3.88 -17.98
CA GLU A 15 32.03 3.31 -19.26
C GLU A 15 30.89 2.73 -20.08
N SER A 16 30.00 1.98 -19.47
CA SER A 16 28.82 1.43 -20.12
C SER A 16 27.91 2.53 -20.67
N ARG A 17 27.63 3.54 -19.85
CA ARG A 17 26.85 4.72 -20.27
C ARG A 17 27.53 5.52 -21.37
N ALA A 18 28.85 5.71 -21.30
CA ALA A 18 29.61 6.39 -22.34
C ALA A 18 29.59 5.63 -23.69
N ARG A 19 29.63 4.30 -23.66
CA ARG A 19 29.48 3.45 -24.87
C ARG A 19 28.07 3.55 -25.44
N ALA A 20 27.03 3.57 -24.61
CA ALA A 20 25.63 3.69 -25.03
C ALA A 20 25.32 5.06 -25.67
N ARG A 21 26.01 6.12 -25.24
CA ARG A 21 25.80 7.51 -25.71
C ARG A 21 26.47 7.86 -27.05
N ARG A 22 27.26 7.00 -27.64
CA ARG A 22 27.91 7.24 -28.95
C ARG A 22 26.95 7.52 -30.12
N GLY A 23 25.64 7.62 -29.84
CA GLY A 23 24.61 7.90 -30.84
C GLY A 23 23.62 9.03 -30.46
N ASN A 24 23.69 9.68 -29.30
CA ASN A 24 22.72 10.71 -28.95
C ASN A 24 23.29 11.78 -27.99
N ASP A 25 22.81 12.99 -28.12
CA ASP A 25 23.29 14.30 -27.70
C ASP A 25 23.52 14.50 -26.18
N GLY A 26 24.67 15.05 -25.84
CA GLY A 26 25.01 16.22 -24.99
C GLY A 26 24.71 16.25 -23.48
N GLY A 27 24.18 15.25 -22.81
CA GLY A 27 24.02 15.30 -21.34
C GLY A 27 25.37 15.18 -20.61
N ARG A 28 25.87 16.26 -19.94
CA ARG A 28 27.03 16.22 -19.06
C ARG A 28 26.73 15.33 -17.87
N GLU A 29 27.57 14.30 -17.65
CA GLU A 29 27.53 13.56 -16.38
C GLU A 29 28.01 14.46 -15.23
N THR A 30 27.38 14.33 -14.07
CA THR A 30 27.81 15.00 -12.84
C THR A 30 29.26 14.60 -12.54
N PRO A 31 30.19 15.56 -12.39
CA PRO A 31 31.58 15.26 -12.07
C PRO A 31 31.68 14.50 -10.73
N LEU A 32 32.47 13.44 -10.71
CA LEU A 32 32.85 12.74 -9.47
C LEU A 32 34.23 13.19 -9.07
N ILE A 33 34.40 13.63 -7.84
CA ILE A 33 35.73 14.01 -7.28
C ILE A 33 36.19 12.88 -6.37
N ALA A 34 37.28 12.22 -6.74
CA ALA A 34 37.95 11.22 -5.92
C ALA A 34 39.14 11.82 -5.22
N VAL A 35 39.17 11.86 -3.90
CA VAL A 35 40.30 12.32 -3.09
C VAL A 35 41.05 11.09 -2.57
N LEU A 36 42.33 11.01 -2.91
CA LEU A 36 43.25 9.93 -2.52
C LEU A 36 44.29 10.49 -1.57
N ASP A 37 44.18 10.20 -0.27
CA ASP A 37 45.17 10.60 0.73
C ASP A 37 46.17 9.46 0.95
N ARG A 38 47.44 9.66 0.55
CA ARG A 38 48.54 8.69 0.66
C ARG A 38 48.17 7.29 0.17
N ALA A 39 47.37 7.23 -0.90
CA ALA A 39 46.92 5.99 -1.46
C ALA A 39 48.02 5.31 -2.29
N GLY A 40 48.16 4.01 -2.14
CA GLY A 40 49.16 3.24 -2.91
C GLY A 40 48.84 3.17 -4.41
N ALA A 41 49.85 2.79 -5.20
CA ALA A 41 49.79 2.71 -6.68
C ALA A 41 48.56 1.99 -7.24
N ALA A 42 48.00 1.02 -6.51
CA ALA A 42 46.78 0.29 -6.94
C ALA A 42 45.52 1.17 -6.95
N ALA A 43 45.42 2.15 -6.04
CA ALA A 43 44.29 3.09 -6.01
C ALA A 43 44.46 4.16 -7.11
N HIS A 44 45.68 4.61 -7.36
CA HIS A 44 45.97 5.52 -8.47
C HIS A 44 45.68 4.88 -9.84
N ALA A 45 46.05 3.62 -10.02
CA ALA A 45 45.81 2.88 -11.27
C ALA A 45 44.34 2.68 -11.56
N LEU A 46 43.46 2.73 -10.54
CA LEU A 46 42.02 2.53 -10.67
C LEU A 46 41.33 3.75 -11.27
N VAL A 47 41.83 4.95 -11.00
CA VAL A 47 41.24 6.23 -11.45
C VAL A 47 42.05 6.91 -12.54
N GLY A 48 43.22 6.35 -12.86
CA GLY A 48 44.09 6.85 -13.93
C GLY A 48 43.40 6.79 -15.30
N GLY A 49 43.35 7.90 -16.03
CA GLY A 49 42.69 8.00 -17.33
C GLY A 49 41.17 8.20 -17.28
N ALA A 50 40.56 8.21 -16.11
CA ALA A 50 39.11 8.32 -15.96
C ALA A 50 38.55 9.74 -16.17
N GLY A 51 39.39 10.74 -16.46
CA GLY A 51 38.97 12.13 -16.72
C GLY A 51 37.96 12.26 -17.87
N GLY A 52 38.10 11.43 -18.90
CA GLY A 52 37.14 11.35 -20.01
C GLY A 52 35.73 10.84 -19.62
N LEU A 53 35.59 10.26 -18.42
CA LEU A 53 34.35 9.76 -17.84
C LEU A 53 33.78 10.73 -16.78
N GLY A 54 34.31 11.96 -16.68
CA GLY A 54 33.89 12.96 -15.71
C GLY A 54 34.35 12.68 -14.28
N ILE A 55 35.45 11.91 -14.09
CA ILE A 55 36.06 11.67 -12.78
C ILE A 55 37.29 12.57 -12.64
N ILE A 56 37.28 13.39 -11.61
CA ILE A 56 38.40 14.27 -11.21
C ILE A 56 39.08 13.64 -10.02
N THR A 57 40.38 13.35 -10.12
CA THR A 57 41.15 12.78 -9.03
C THR A 57 42.01 13.84 -8.38
N ILE A 58 41.97 13.94 -7.04
CA ILE A 58 42.85 14.76 -6.24
C ILE A 58 43.69 13.81 -5.38
N ALA A 59 45.01 13.70 -5.67
CA ALA A 59 45.92 12.89 -4.92
C ALA A 59 46.73 13.75 -3.96
N LEU A 60 46.73 13.38 -2.68
CA LEU A 60 47.60 13.98 -1.64
C LEU A 60 48.82 13.06 -1.49
N VAL A 61 50.00 13.57 -1.79
CA VAL A 61 51.25 12.82 -1.74
C VAL A 61 52.30 13.61 -0.96
N ASP A 62 53.17 12.92 -0.24
CA ASP A 62 54.22 13.54 0.55
C ASP A 62 55.49 13.78 -0.28
N ASP A 63 55.72 12.99 -1.35
CA ASP A 63 56.89 13.10 -2.21
C ASP A 63 56.45 13.10 -3.72
N ARG A 64 57.28 13.80 -4.51
CA ARG A 64 57.14 13.80 -5.99
C ARG A 64 57.26 12.40 -6.62
N LEU A 65 57.95 11.51 -5.97
CA LEU A 65 58.11 10.12 -6.46
C LEU A 65 56.82 9.32 -6.39
N ASP A 66 55.87 9.74 -5.52
CA ASP A 66 54.57 9.12 -5.34
C ASP A 66 53.46 9.76 -6.20
N GLU A 67 53.83 10.76 -7.01
CA GLU A 67 52.87 11.46 -7.88
C GLU A 67 52.35 10.56 -9.01
N PRO A 68 51.03 10.55 -9.28
CA PRO A 68 50.49 9.85 -10.41
C PRO A 68 51.04 10.36 -11.73
N THR A 69 51.33 9.44 -12.68
CA THR A 69 51.97 9.76 -13.95
C THR A 69 51.11 10.59 -14.91
N ASP A 70 49.82 10.65 -14.69
CA ASP A 70 48.82 11.39 -15.48
C ASP A 70 48.36 12.69 -14.83
N THR A 71 49.12 13.21 -13.85
CA THR A 71 48.82 14.47 -13.18
C THR A 71 48.80 15.63 -14.18
N THR A 72 47.71 16.38 -14.24
CA THR A 72 47.54 17.53 -15.12
C THR A 72 47.79 18.87 -14.41
N LEU A 73 47.57 18.91 -13.10
CA LEU A 73 47.73 20.09 -12.27
C LEU A 73 48.34 19.69 -10.93
N ARG A 74 49.38 20.40 -10.52
CA ARG A 74 50.09 20.16 -9.26
C ARG A 74 49.98 21.36 -8.35
N PHE A 75 49.73 21.13 -7.08
CA PHE A 75 49.69 22.12 -6.02
C PHE A 75 50.79 21.75 -5.01
N THR A 76 51.86 22.52 -4.92
CA THR A 76 52.87 22.31 -3.90
C THR A 76 52.63 23.26 -2.75
N VAL A 77 52.34 22.72 -1.56
CA VAL A 77 52.05 23.48 -0.35
C VAL A 77 53.33 23.71 0.40
N GLY A 78 53.72 24.97 0.61
CA GLY A 78 54.89 25.37 1.40
C GLY A 78 54.56 25.55 2.88
N ASP A 79 55.59 25.48 3.73
CA ASP A 79 55.48 25.68 5.20
C ASP A 79 54.98 27.08 5.58
N ASP A 80 55.15 28.06 4.72
CA ASP A 80 54.70 29.44 4.88
C ASP A 80 53.25 29.69 4.41
N ARG A 81 52.50 28.60 4.14
CA ARG A 81 51.14 28.63 3.59
C ARG A 81 51.04 29.16 2.16
N SER A 82 52.14 29.20 1.45
CA SER A 82 52.12 29.45 0.02
C SER A 82 51.72 28.18 -0.73
N ILE A 83 51.00 28.30 -1.84
CA ILE A 83 50.79 27.23 -2.79
C ILE A 83 51.40 27.64 -4.11
N LEU A 84 52.30 26.80 -4.58
CA LEU A 84 52.80 26.86 -5.94
C LEU A 84 51.92 26.00 -6.83
N ILE A 85 51.31 26.62 -7.85
CA ILE A 85 50.47 25.92 -8.83
C ILE A 85 51.29 25.73 -10.09
N GLU A 86 51.48 24.46 -10.45
CA GLU A 86 52.19 24.07 -11.68
C GLU A 86 51.29 23.22 -12.56
N ARG A 87 51.27 23.50 -13.85
CA ARG A 87 50.63 22.60 -14.82
C ARG A 87 51.65 21.53 -15.21
N ALA A 88 51.37 20.28 -14.85
CA ALA A 88 52.20 19.17 -15.29
C ALA A 88 51.98 18.98 -16.79
N GLY A 89 53.04 19.16 -17.58
CA GLY A 89 52.96 19.08 -19.02
C GLY A 89 52.61 17.67 -19.46
N ALA A 90 51.64 17.55 -20.34
CA ALA A 90 51.45 16.33 -21.11
C ALA A 90 52.71 16.13 -21.97
N ALA A 91 53.48 15.11 -21.67
CA ALA A 91 54.53 14.62 -22.53
C ALA A 91 53.86 13.96 -23.75
N SER A 92 53.41 14.72 -24.71
CA SER A 92 53.16 14.27 -26.07
C SER A 92 52.84 15.47 -26.98
N ALA A 93 53.72 15.69 -27.93
CA ALA A 93 53.55 16.26 -29.25
C ALA A 93 53.05 17.71 -29.37
N ARG A 94 53.96 18.60 -29.75
CA ARG A 94 53.74 19.78 -30.58
C ARG A 94 52.65 20.77 -30.12
N ALA A 95 52.91 21.50 -29.06
CA ALA A 95 52.37 22.83 -28.92
C ALA A 95 53.41 23.66 -28.16
N THR A 96 53.73 24.79 -28.71
CA THR A 96 54.56 25.87 -28.15
C THR A 96 54.27 26.06 -26.67
N ALA A 97 55.34 25.92 -25.85
CA ALA A 97 55.32 26.20 -24.43
C ALA A 97 54.98 27.67 -24.22
N GLU A 98 53.71 28.00 -24.00
CA GLU A 98 53.38 29.12 -23.11
C GLU A 98 53.59 28.58 -21.70
N ALA A 99 54.73 28.96 -21.11
CA ALA A 99 55.00 28.77 -19.72
C ALA A 99 53.88 29.48 -18.95
N PHE A 100 53.01 28.71 -18.30
CA PHE A 100 52.17 29.27 -17.24
C PHE A 100 53.14 29.68 -16.13
N ASP A 101 53.26 30.97 -15.87
CA ASP A 101 53.96 31.50 -14.72
C ASP A 101 53.43 30.79 -13.46
N ALA A 102 54.33 30.25 -12.66
CA ALA A 102 54.00 29.65 -11.39
C ALA A 102 53.30 30.70 -10.53
N VAL A 103 52.01 30.49 -10.26
CA VAL A 103 51.21 31.43 -9.47
C VAL A 103 51.37 31.06 -8.00
N ASN A 104 52.04 31.92 -7.23
CA ASN A 104 52.06 31.81 -5.78
C ASN A 104 50.76 32.34 -5.19
N VAL A 105 50.00 31.46 -4.57
CA VAL A 105 48.76 31.79 -3.86
C VAL A 105 48.99 31.60 -2.36
N ARG A 106 48.44 32.48 -1.55
CA ARG A 106 48.42 32.30 -0.09
C ARG A 106 47.09 31.73 0.33
N VAL A 107 47.11 30.60 1.05
CA VAL A 107 45.91 29.91 1.51
C VAL A 107 45.41 30.47 2.81
N ASP A 108 44.13 30.70 2.93
CA ASP A 108 43.48 31.05 4.20
C ASP A 108 43.35 29.78 5.07
N PRO A 109 43.92 29.77 6.27
CA PRO A 109 43.88 28.61 7.16
C PRO A 109 42.48 28.50 7.79
N THR A 110 41.65 27.64 7.27
CA THR A 110 40.36 27.30 7.91
C THR A 110 40.61 26.34 9.08
N PRO A 111 40.34 26.74 10.33
CA PRO A 111 40.52 25.86 11.50
C PRO A 111 39.63 24.60 11.36
N VAL A 112 40.14 23.45 11.79
CA VAL A 112 39.42 22.15 11.74
C VAL A 112 38.02 22.23 12.35
N PRO A 113 37.77 22.93 13.47
CA PRO A 113 36.38 23.04 13.99
C PRO A 113 35.42 23.77 13.05
N VAL A 114 35.90 24.81 12.34
CA VAL A 114 35.07 25.54 11.35
C VAL A 114 34.77 24.65 10.17
N PHE A 115 35.78 23.92 9.66
CA PHE A 115 35.57 22.94 8.60
C PHE A 115 34.57 21.86 9.00
N ALA A 116 34.69 21.32 10.21
CA ALA A 116 33.75 20.31 10.72
C ALA A 116 32.32 20.87 10.86
N ALA A 117 32.18 22.13 11.29
CA ALA A 117 30.88 22.78 11.37
C ALA A 117 30.24 23.00 9.98
N VAL A 118 31.01 23.46 9.00
CA VAL A 118 30.56 23.61 7.60
C VAL A 118 30.21 22.27 7.00
N ALA A 119 31.05 21.25 7.17
CA ALA A 119 30.80 19.92 6.69
C ALA A 119 29.50 19.33 7.30
N GLY A 120 29.30 19.52 8.63
CA GLY A 120 28.08 19.10 9.32
C GLY A 120 26.82 19.84 8.82
N HIS A 121 26.94 21.10 8.47
CA HIS A 121 25.85 21.92 7.94
C HIS A 121 25.48 21.52 6.50
N LEU A 122 26.47 21.18 5.69
CA LEU A 122 26.28 20.76 4.30
C LEU A 122 25.94 19.28 4.16
N ALA A 123 26.22 18.45 5.15
CA ALA A 123 26.00 17.01 5.12
C ALA A 123 24.55 16.58 4.72
N PRO A 124 23.49 17.28 5.14
CA PRO A 124 22.13 16.95 4.73
C PRO A 124 21.77 17.37 3.30
N ILE A 125 22.57 18.23 2.66
CA ILE A 125 22.27 18.77 1.32
C ILE A 125 22.63 17.72 0.28
N ARG A 126 21.65 17.29 -0.52
CA ARG A 126 21.81 16.35 -1.62
C ARG A 126 21.25 16.95 -2.90
N LEU A 127 22.06 17.03 -3.95
CA LEU A 127 21.71 17.72 -5.21
C LEU A 127 21.00 16.82 -6.22
N ASN A 128 21.06 15.49 -6.08
CA ASN A 128 20.37 14.58 -6.99
C ASN A 128 19.96 13.27 -6.33
N ALA A 129 19.14 12.50 -7.05
CA ALA A 129 18.61 11.24 -6.57
C ALA A 129 19.69 10.16 -6.36
N ALA A 130 20.76 10.16 -7.17
CA ALA A 130 21.85 9.18 -7.08
C ALA A 130 22.70 9.38 -5.81
N SER A 131 22.86 10.62 -5.34
CA SER A 131 23.59 10.94 -4.09
C SER A 131 22.83 10.54 -2.82
N ARG A 132 21.57 10.11 -2.96
CA ARG A 132 20.70 9.77 -1.83
C ARG A 132 20.87 8.33 -1.33
N ASN A 133 21.61 7.49 -2.04
CA ASN A 133 21.68 6.06 -1.74
C ASN A 133 22.58 5.69 -0.55
N ASP A 134 23.45 6.60 -0.05
CA ASP A 134 24.51 6.23 0.90
C ASP A 134 24.39 6.77 2.32
N ALA A 135 23.41 7.56 2.65
CA ALA A 135 23.29 8.05 4.02
C ALA A 135 21.83 7.95 4.47
N GLY A 136 21.51 7.00 5.31
CA GLY A 136 20.44 6.90 6.32
C GLY A 136 19.33 7.95 6.40
N THR A 137 19.09 8.73 5.38
CA THR A 137 17.95 9.65 5.28
C THR A 137 16.75 8.84 4.79
N GLN A 138 15.75 8.72 5.63
CA GLN A 138 14.44 8.15 5.32
C GLN A 138 13.91 8.76 4.02
N ARG A 139 14.06 8.06 2.91
CA ARG A 139 13.45 8.44 1.65
C ARG A 139 12.09 7.79 1.54
N PHE A 140 11.08 8.47 2.04
CA PHE A 140 9.71 8.15 1.67
C PHE A 140 9.45 8.71 0.28
N ILE A 141 9.08 7.82 -0.63
CA ILE A 141 8.58 8.26 -1.95
C ILE A 141 7.20 8.78 -1.74
N GLY A 142 6.97 10.03 -2.16
CA GLY A 142 5.66 10.63 -2.10
C GLY A 142 4.65 9.84 -2.95
N ALA A 143 3.43 9.67 -2.46
CA ALA A 143 2.42 8.94 -3.19
C ALA A 143 2.06 9.60 -4.53
N LEU A 144 2.19 10.91 -4.68
CA LEU A 144 1.97 11.61 -5.95
C LEU A 144 2.98 11.17 -7.00
N GLU A 145 4.28 11.15 -6.64
CA GLU A 145 5.35 10.65 -7.51
C GLU A 145 5.08 9.19 -7.92
N LEU A 146 4.67 8.35 -6.95
CA LEU A 146 4.34 6.96 -7.19
C LEU A 146 3.13 6.80 -8.12
N LEU A 147 2.10 7.63 -7.96
CA LEU A 147 0.91 7.61 -8.80
C LEU A 147 1.13 8.27 -10.17
N GLY A 148 2.31 8.84 -10.42
CA GLY A 148 2.62 9.57 -11.66
C GLY A 148 1.72 10.79 -11.85
N VAL A 149 1.50 11.56 -10.77
CA VAL A 149 0.76 12.82 -10.79
C VAL A 149 1.60 13.90 -10.12
N ASP A 150 1.65 15.06 -10.77
CA ASP A 150 2.40 16.21 -10.27
C ASP A 150 1.62 16.96 -9.18
N ASP A 151 0.30 16.87 -9.20
CA ASP A 151 -0.61 17.52 -8.26
C ASP A 151 -1.68 16.54 -7.76
N ALA A 152 -2.01 16.60 -6.48
CA ALA A 152 -3.10 15.86 -5.87
C ALA A 152 -4.47 16.14 -6.55
N ALA A 153 -4.68 17.34 -7.09
CA ALA A 153 -5.89 17.70 -7.83
C ALA A 153 -6.09 16.87 -9.11
N ALA A 154 -5.04 16.27 -9.66
CA ALA A 154 -5.10 15.38 -10.82
C ALA A 154 -5.70 13.99 -10.46
N ILE A 155 -5.80 13.65 -9.18
CA ILE A 155 -6.47 12.44 -8.73
C ILE A 155 -7.97 12.60 -8.95
N SER A 156 -8.52 11.82 -9.88
CA SER A 156 -9.96 11.89 -10.19
C SER A 156 -10.42 10.62 -10.93
N PRO A 157 -11.73 10.32 -10.95
CA PRO A 157 -12.30 9.22 -11.73
C PRO A 157 -12.03 9.31 -13.24
N ASN A 158 -11.68 10.49 -13.76
CA ASN A 158 -11.35 10.63 -15.17
C ASN A 158 -10.12 9.80 -15.58
N ARG A 159 -9.22 9.49 -14.67
CA ARG A 159 -8.07 8.61 -14.92
C ARG A 159 -8.49 7.21 -15.37
N TRP A 160 -9.67 6.73 -14.98
CA TRP A 160 -10.19 5.42 -15.39
C TRP A 160 -10.71 5.39 -16.82
N ARG A 161 -11.03 6.56 -17.40
CA ARG A 161 -11.59 6.70 -18.76
C ARG A 161 -10.53 6.58 -19.85
N SER A 162 -9.27 6.74 -19.52
CA SER A 162 -8.19 6.51 -20.48
C SER A 162 -8.09 5.01 -20.77
N PRO A 163 -8.07 4.58 -22.04
CA PRO A 163 -7.95 3.18 -22.37
C PRO A 163 -6.63 2.66 -21.81
N ARG A 164 -6.73 1.68 -20.89
CA ARG A 164 -5.57 1.02 -20.34
C ARG A 164 -5.07 -0.02 -21.32
N THR A 165 -3.76 -0.10 -21.42
CA THR A 165 -3.16 -1.23 -22.12
C THR A 165 -3.45 -2.52 -21.35
N ARG A 166 -3.39 -3.67 -22.02
CA ARG A 166 -3.48 -4.97 -21.37
C ARG A 166 -2.39 -5.16 -20.31
N GLU A 167 -1.26 -4.49 -20.49
CA GLU A 167 -0.11 -4.52 -19.58
C GLU A 167 -0.39 -3.75 -18.28
N ASP A 168 -1.06 -2.61 -18.36
CA ASP A 168 -1.33 -1.75 -17.19
C ASP A 168 -2.53 -2.19 -16.36
N PHE A 169 -3.35 -3.09 -16.89
CA PHE A 169 -4.51 -3.60 -16.16
C PHE A 169 -4.07 -4.45 -14.98
N LEU A 170 -4.61 -4.19 -13.78
CA LEU A 170 -4.27 -4.83 -12.49
C LEU A 170 -2.78 -4.73 -12.12
N ARG A 171 -2.10 -3.72 -12.62
CA ARG A 171 -0.71 -3.40 -12.32
C ARG A 171 -0.63 -2.03 -11.67
N VAL A 172 0.04 -1.94 -10.54
CA VAL A 172 0.19 -0.67 -9.79
C VAL A 172 1.61 -0.52 -9.24
N PRO A 173 2.16 0.69 -9.24
CA PRO A 173 3.42 0.96 -8.59
C PRO A 173 3.26 0.90 -7.07
N VAL A 174 4.18 0.24 -6.39
CA VAL A 174 4.19 0.08 -4.93
C VAL A 174 5.41 0.70 -4.26
N GLY A 175 6.41 1.08 -5.04
CA GLY A 175 7.64 1.68 -4.55
C GLY A 175 8.66 1.88 -5.65
N VAL A 176 9.90 2.14 -5.27
CA VAL A 176 11.05 2.21 -6.19
C VAL A 176 12.17 1.30 -5.71
N ASP A 177 12.95 0.81 -6.65
CA ASP A 177 14.16 0.03 -6.38
C ASP A 177 15.36 0.94 -5.98
N ASP A 178 16.50 0.30 -5.74
CA ASP A 178 17.76 0.98 -5.37
C ASP A 178 18.28 1.94 -6.48
N HIS A 179 17.81 1.79 -7.71
CA HIS A 179 18.16 2.63 -8.86
C HIS A 179 17.14 3.74 -9.13
N GLY A 180 16.05 3.80 -8.35
CA GLY A 180 14.96 4.76 -8.54
C GLY A 180 13.95 4.33 -9.60
N ALA A 181 14.04 3.09 -10.13
CA ALA A 181 13.04 2.58 -11.05
C ALA A 181 11.78 2.13 -10.31
N MET A 182 10.62 2.37 -10.93
CA MET A 182 9.32 2.01 -10.34
C MET A 182 9.18 0.50 -10.18
N VAL A 183 8.92 0.04 -8.96
CA VAL A 183 8.56 -1.35 -8.66
C VAL A 183 7.05 -1.47 -8.69
N ASN A 184 6.56 -2.26 -9.63
CA ASN A 184 5.13 -2.50 -9.81
C ASN A 184 4.73 -3.86 -9.25
N LEU A 185 3.58 -3.92 -8.62
CA LEU A 185 2.89 -5.16 -8.32
C LEU A 185 1.84 -5.41 -9.39
N ASP A 186 1.93 -6.56 -10.05
CA ASP A 186 1.03 -6.98 -11.11
C ASP A 186 0.28 -8.23 -10.68
N ILE A 187 -0.98 -8.07 -10.26
CA ILE A 187 -1.79 -9.17 -9.73
C ILE A 187 -2.50 -10.00 -10.81
N LYS A 188 -2.18 -9.77 -12.08
CA LYS A 188 -2.66 -10.63 -13.16
C LYS A 188 -2.03 -12.03 -13.09
N GLU A 189 -2.64 -12.93 -13.80
CA GLU A 189 -2.06 -14.25 -14.04
C GLU A 189 -0.73 -14.17 -14.78
N SER A 190 0.19 -15.10 -14.47
CA SER A 190 1.47 -15.24 -15.17
C SER A 190 1.28 -15.48 -16.67
N ALA A 191 0.23 -16.21 -17.07
CA ALA A 191 -0.13 -16.41 -18.47
C ALA A 191 -0.50 -15.10 -19.22
N HIS A 192 -0.83 -14.04 -18.49
CA HIS A 192 -1.09 -12.71 -19.04
C HIS A 192 0.04 -11.71 -18.75
N GLY A 193 1.22 -12.20 -18.41
CA GLY A 193 2.40 -11.38 -18.10
C GLY A 193 2.41 -10.80 -16.68
N GLY A 194 1.51 -11.23 -15.79
CA GLY A 194 1.45 -10.80 -14.41
C GLY A 194 2.29 -11.65 -13.45
N MET A 195 2.31 -11.28 -12.18
CA MET A 195 3.06 -11.96 -11.12
C MET A 195 2.26 -13.09 -10.45
N GLY A 196 1.02 -13.29 -10.86
CA GLY A 196 0.09 -14.28 -10.31
C GLY A 196 -0.99 -13.65 -9.42
N PRO A 197 -2.12 -14.38 -9.22
CA PRO A 197 -3.30 -13.81 -8.58
C PRO A 197 -3.21 -13.72 -7.06
N HIS A 198 -2.29 -14.46 -6.42
CA HIS A 198 -2.25 -14.55 -4.96
C HIS A 198 -0.85 -14.31 -4.43
N GLY A 199 -0.76 -13.61 -3.32
CA GLY A 199 0.51 -13.30 -2.68
C GLY A 199 0.47 -13.25 -1.17
N ILE A 200 1.65 -13.09 -0.59
CA ILE A 200 1.86 -12.95 0.84
C ILE A 200 2.76 -11.75 1.13
N CYS A 201 2.45 -11.03 2.21
CA CYS A 201 3.25 -9.92 2.71
C CYS A 201 3.56 -10.13 4.19
N ILE A 202 4.83 -10.25 4.55
CA ILE A 202 5.26 -10.41 5.93
C ILE A 202 6.18 -9.25 6.32
N GLY A 203 5.95 -8.72 7.52
CA GLY A 203 6.78 -7.65 8.06
C GLY A 203 6.52 -7.40 9.54
N ALA A 204 7.58 -7.25 10.30
CA ALA A 204 7.55 -6.97 11.73
C ALA A 204 6.80 -5.66 12.03
N THR A 205 6.35 -5.48 13.27
CA THR A 205 5.80 -4.21 13.74
C THR A 205 6.81 -3.08 13.47
N GLY A 206 6.35 -1.98 12.87
CA GLY A 206 7.19 -0.86 12.49
C GLY A 206 7.98 -1.04 11.18
N SER A 207 7.82 -2.14 10.47
CA SER A 207 8.45 -2.35 9.15
C SER A 207 7.83 -1.54 8.01
N GLY A 208 6.67 -0.91 8.23
CA GLY A 208 5.92 -0.20 7.19
C GLY A 208 4.82 -1.03 6.51
N LYS A 209 4.49 -2.24 7.03
CA LYS A 209 3.50 -3.16 6.45
C LYS A 209 2.14 -2.50 6.17
N SER A 210 1.55 -1.82 7.14
CA SER A 210 0.25 -1.16 6.97
C SER A 210 0.31 -0.02 5.95
N GLU A 211 1.43 0.68 5.87
CA GLU A 211 1.62 1.73 4.88
C GLU A 211 1.80 1.17 3.46
N PHE A 212 2.51 0.06 3.32
CA PHE A 212 2.58 -0.70 2.07
C PHE A 212 1.18 -1.14 1.60
N LEU A 213 0.36 -1.70 2.49
CA LEU A 213 -1.01 -2.11 2.17
C LEU A 213 -1.88 -0.92 1.76
N ARG A 214 -1.75 0.23 2.44
CA ARG A 214 -2.44 1.48 2.06
C ARG A 214 -2.02 1.98 0.69
N THR A 215 -0.72 1.98 0.42
CA THR A 215 -0.17 2.37 -0.88
C THR A 215 -0.73 1.50 -2.00
N LEU A 216 -0.79 0.19 -1.79
CA LEU A 216 -1.34 -0.76 -2.75
C LEU A 216 -2.84 -0.53 -3.02
N VAL A 217 -3.64 -0.41 -1.95
CA VAL A 217 -5.09 -0.17 -2.05
C VAL A 217 -5.38 1.15 -2.75
N LEU A 218 -4.68 2.22 -2.36
CA LEU A 218 -4.84 3.54 -3.00
C LEU A 218 -4.42 3.51 -4.47
N GLY A 219 -3.30 2.87 -4.77
CA GLY A 219 -2.82 2.69 -6.14
C GLY A 219 -3.84 1.97 -7.03
N LEU A 220 -4.44 0.89 -6.53
CA LEU A 220 -5.52 0.17 -7.24
C LEU A 220 -6.76 1.05 -7.43
N ALA A 221 -7.21 1.74 -6.37
CA ALA A 221 -8.41 2.56 -6.41
C ALA A 221 -8.29 3.79 -7.34
N THR A 222 -7.13 4.45 -7.34
CA THR A 222 -6.89 5.60 -8.22
C THR A 222 -6.67 5.20 -9.68
N SER A 223 -6.36 3.94 -9.90
CA SER A 223 -6.01 3.40 -11.20
C SER A 223 -7.13 2.63 -11.88
N HIS A 224 -8.10 2.07 -11.17
CA HIS A 224 -9.13 1.18 -11.72
C HIS A 224 -10.52 1.61 -11.29
N SER A 225 -11.49 1.46 -12.20
CA SER A 225 -12.89 1.74 -11.92
C SER A 225 -13.52 0.65 -11.01
N PRO A 226 -14.66 0.92 -10.37
CA PRO A 226 -15.41 -0.10 -9.65
C PRO A 226 -15.92 -1.27 -10.51
N ASP A 227 -16.00 -1.08 -11.84
CA ASP A 227 -16.32 -2.14 -12.81
C ASP A 227 -15.10 -3.01 -13.15
N ASP A 228 -13.90 -2.54 -12.87
CA ASP A 228 -12.65 -3.26 -13.14
C ASP A 228 -12.16 -4.03 -11.92
N ILE A 229 -12.20 -3.39 -10.75
CA ILE A 229 -11.76 -3.98 -9.49
C ILE A 229 -12.73 -3.69 -8.35
N SER A 230 -12.95 -4.67 -7.51
CA SER A 230 -13.60 -4.54 -6.20
C SER A 230 -12.68 -5.11 -5.12
N MET A 231 -12.79 -4.61 -3.90
CA MET A 231 -11.90 -4.97 -2.80
C MET A 231 -12.67 -5.38 -1.56
N ILE A 232 -12.24 -6.46 -0.91
CA ILE A 232 -12.62 -6.80 0.46
C ILE A 232 -11.38 -6.63 1.32
N LEU A 233 -11.46 -5.73 2.29
CA LEU A 233 -10.38 -5.39 3.18
C LEU A 233 -10.72 -5.94 4.57
N VAL A 234 -9.87 -6.85 5.08
CA VAL A 234 -10.08 -7.53 6.37
C VAL A 234 -8.94 -7.17 7.30
N ASP A 235 -9.26 -6.58 8.44
CA ASP A 235 -8.33 -6.29 9.53
C ASP A 235 -8.74 -7.08 10.78
N TYR A 236 -7.98 -8.09 11.14
CA TYR A 236 -8.33 -8.98 12.24
C TYR A 236 -8.29 -8.27 13.61
N LYS A 237 -7.29 -7.41 13.82
CA LYS A 237 -7.06 -6.72 15.12
C LYS A 237 -7.82 -5.40 15.27
N GLY A 238 -8.57 -4.98 14.27
CA GLY A 238 -9.25 -3.68 14.30
C GLY A 238 -8.30 -2.49 14.24
N GLY A 239 -7.11 -2.70 13.66
CA GLY A 239 -6.15 -1.64 13.40
C GLY A 239 -6.69 -0.66 12.35
N ALA A 240 -6.33 0.60 12.45
CA ALA A 240 -6.77 1.65 11.54
C ALA A 240 -6.19 1.53 10.11
N ALA A 241 -5.69 0.34 9.70
CA ALA A 241 -5.00 0.18 8.43
C ALA A 241 -5.89 0.52 7.24
N PHE A 242 -7.15 0.06 7.25
CA PHE A 242 -8.06 0.18 6.12
C PHE A 242 -9.22 1.16 6.32
N ASN A 243 -9.41 1.72 7.51
CA ASN A 243 -10.51 2.65 7.80
C ASN A 243 -10.61 3.83 6.82
N PRO A 244 -9.52 4.46 6.37
CA PRO A 244 -9.61 5.55 5.40
C PRO A 244 -10.28 5.15 4.08
N PHE A 245 -10.29 3.87 3.75
CA PHE A 245 -10.81 3.36 2.47
C PHE A 245 -12.29 3.00 2.48
N GLN A 246 -12.98 3.11 3.61
CA GLN A 246 -14.39 2.75 3.73
C GLN A 246 -15.29 3.43 2.69
N ALA A 247 -14.96 4.65 2.32
CA ALA A 247 -15.74 5.45 1.37
C ALA A 247 -15.36 5.25 -0.10
N LEU A 248 -14.37 4.41 -0.41
CA LEU A 248 -13.99 4.12 -1.81
C LEU A 248 -15.07 3.34 -2.53
N PRO A 249 -15.42 3.74 -3.77
CA PRO A 249 -16.45 3.03 -4.55
C PRO A 249 -16.06 1.60 -4.95
N GLN A 250 -14.76 1.25 -4.91
CA GLN A 250 -14.26 -0.09 -5.17
C GLN A 250 -14.34 -1.02 -3.95
N VAL A 251 -14.62 -0.52 -2.74
CA VAL A 251 -14.67 -1.35 -1.53
C VAL A 251 -16.02 -2.05 -1.42
N ALA A 252 -16.03 -3.36 -1.70
CA ALA A 252 -17.19 -4.23 -1.57
C ALA A 252 -17.44 -4.69 -0.13
N GLY A 253 -16.47 -4.49 0.75
CA GLY A 253 -16.55 -4.81 2.17
C GLY A 253 -15.31 -4.39 2.94
N LEU A 254 -15.53 -3.76 4.08
CA LEU A 254 -14.53 -3.51 5.10
C LEU A 254 -14.94 -4.30 6.33
N ILE A 255 -14.08 -5.23 6.76
CA ILE A 255 -14.32 -6.13 7.89
C ILE A 255 -13.20 -5.87 8.86
N ASP A 256 -13.51 -5.22 9.95
CA ASP A 256 -12.55 -4.85 10.99
C ASP A 256 -12.96 -5.44 12.35
N ASN A 257 -12.02 -5.43 13.29
CA ASN A 257 -12.25 -5.82 14.68
C ASN A 257 -12.85 -7.23 14.84
N LEU A 258 -12.25 -8.21 14.19
CA LEU A 258 -12.69 -9.61 14.31
C LEU A 258 -12.20 -10.27 15.60
N GLU A 259 -11.25 -9.66 16.32
CA GLU A 259 -10.67 -10.19 17.55
C GLU A 259 -11.74 -10.36 18.64
N GLY A 260 -11.89 -11.60 19.12
CA GLY A 260 -12.87 -11.92 20.15
C GLY A 260 -14.31 -12.12 19.67
N GLU A 261 -14.61 -11.94 18.39
CA GLU A 261 -15.95 -12.04 17.83
C GLU A 261 -16.08 -13.21 16.81
N SER A 262 -16.16 -14.44 17.30
CA SER A 262 -16.28 -15.64 16.44
C SER A 262 -17.47 -15.58 15.48
N GLY A 263 -18.59 -14.97 15.88
CA GLY A 263 -19.75 -14.78 15.01
C GLY A 263 -19.49 -13.89 13.79
N LEU A 264 -18.65 -12.86 13.93
CA LEU A 264 -18.26 -12.00 12.81
C LEU A 264 -17.29 -12.73 11.87
N ILE A 265 -16.37 -13.54 12.40
CA ILE A 265 -15.45 -14.34 11.58
C ILE A 265 -16.22 -15.34 10.71
N GLU A 266 -17.16 -16.08 11.33
CA GLU A 266 -18.00 -17.04 10.60
C GLU A 266 -18.86 -16.33 9.54
N ARG A 267 -19.39 -15.17 9.86
CA ARG A 267 -20.15 -14.34 8.93
C ARG A 267 -19.28 -13.85 7.77
N ALA A 268 -18.04 -13.42 8.01
CA ALA A 268 -17.07 -13.04 6.98
C ALA A 268 -16.76 -14.23 6.06
N ARG A 269 -16.50 -15.39 6.65
CA ARG A 269 -16.28 -16.64 5.91
C ARG A 269 -17.46 -16.99 5.00
N ALA A 270 -18.68 -16.90 5.53
CA ALA A 270 -19.90 -17.18 4.77
C ALA A 270 -20.11 -16.20 3.62
N SER A 271 -19.88 -14.90 3.84
CA SER A 271 -20.03 -13.86 2.81
C SER A 271 -19.02 -14.04 1.67
N ILE A 272 -17.74 -14.29 1.99
CA ILE A 272 -16.69 -14.50 0.98
C ILE A 272 -16.94 -15.82 0.22
N SER A 273 -17.33 -16.89 0.91
CA SER A 273 -17.72 -18.16 0.27
C SER A 273 -18.90 -17.96 -0.68
N GLY A 274 -19.91 -17.19 -0.27
CA GLY A 274 -21.05 -16.84 -1.10
C GLY A 274 -20.65 -16.11 -2.37
N GLU A 275 -19.69 -15.18 -2.27
CA GLU A 275 -19.17 -14.45 -3.44
C GLU A 275 -18.45 -15.38 -4.44
N VAL A 276 -17.68 -16.33 -3.94
CA VAL A 276 -17.04 -17.35 -4.79
C VAL A 276 -18.11 -18.15 -5.58
N VAL A 277 -19.15 -18.61 -4.89
CA VAL A 277 -20.25 -19.34 -5.51
C VAL A 277 -21.02 -18.47 -6.50
N ARG A 278 -21.32 -17.21 -6.12
CA ARG A 278 -22.04 -16.26 -7.00
C ARG A 278 -21.29 -16.04 -8.31
N ARG A 279 -19.96 -15.87 -8.26
CA ARG A 279 -19.14 -15.69 -9.47
C ARG A 279 -19.14 -16.91 -10.37
N GLN A 280 -19.03 -18.11 -9.81
CA GLN A 280 -19.14 -19.35 -10.58
C GLN A 280 -20.51 -19.48 -11.27
N GLN A 281 -21.60 -19.16 -10.54
CA GLN A 281 -22.94 -19.17 -11.11
C GLN A 281 -23.08 -18.13 -12.23
N GLN A 282 -22.56 -16.94 -12.05
CA GLN A 282 -22.60 -15.87 -13.05
C GLN A 282 -21.86 -16.24 -14.34
N LEU A 283 -20.70 -16.91 -14.26
CA LEU A 283 -20.01 -17.48 -15.42
C LEU A 283 -20.84 -18.55 -16.13
N LYS A 284 -21.50 -19.40 -15.35
CA LYS A 284 -22.37 -20.44 -15.88
C LYS A 284 -23.58 -19.87 -16.61
N ASP A 285 -24.27 -18.89 -16.02
CA ASP A 285 -25.46 -18.24 -16.57
C ASP A 285 -25.13 -17.41 -17.82
N ALA A 286 -23.92 -16.91 -17.94
CA ALA A 286 -23.42 -16.19 -19.12
C ALA A 286 -23.07 -17.11 -20.32
N GLY A 287 -23.34 -18.39 -20.25
CA GLY A 287 -23.05 -19.36 -21.32
C GLY A 287 -21.93 -20.34 -20.96
N SER A 288 -21.75 -20.64 -19.66
CA SER A 288 -20.72 -21.56 -19.15
C SER A 288 -19.30 -21.13 -19.54
N LEU A 289 -19.02 -19.84 -19.39
CA LEU A 289 -17.71 -19.25 -19.69
C LEU A 289 -16.66 -19.81 -18.73
N ALA A 290 -15.45 -20.06 -19.25
CA ALA A 290 -14.37 -20.69 -18.48
C ALA A 290 -13.67 -19.73 -17.53
N SER A 291 -13.71 -18.41 -17.81
CA SER A 291 -12.94 -17.43 -17.05
C SER A 291 -13.59 -16.04 -17.02
N ILE A 292 -13.16 -15.24 -16.03
CA ILE A 292 -13.51 -13.83 -15.96
C ILE A 292 -13.06 -13.04 -17.20
N SER A 293 -11.96 -13.43 -17.82
CA SER A 293 -11.47 -12.79 -19.05
C SER A 293 -12.47 -12.99 -20.20
N GLU A 294 -13.01 -14.20 -20.35
CA GLU A 294 -14.06 -14.48 -21.32
C GLU A 294 -15.36 -13.74 -20.98
N TYR A 295 -15.73 -13.67 -19.70
CA TYR A 295 -16.89 -12.92 -19.25
C TYR A 295 -16.79 -11.43 -19.58
N ARG A 296 -15.64 -10.82 -19.33
CA ARG A 296 -15.38 -9.40 -19.65
C ARG A 296 -15.43 -9.17 -21.16
N ALA A 297 -14.89 -10.09 -21.96
CA ALA A 297 -15.00 -10.03 -23.41
C ALA A 297 -16.45 -10.18 -23.87
N ALA A 298 -17.24 -11.11 -23.32
CA ALA A 298 -18.64 -11.25 -23.61
C ALA A 298 -19.45 -10.00 -23.22
N ARG A 299 -19.16 -9.40 -22.06
CA ARG A 299 -19.81 -8.16 -21.61
C ARG A 299 -19.53 -6.98 -22.52
N SER A 300 -18.36 -6.88 -23.14
CA SER A 300 -18.05 -5.81 -24.09
C SER A 300 -18.95 -5.82 -25.33
N THR A 301 -19.47 -6.98 -25.70
CA THR A 301 -20.42 -7.18 -26.81
C THR A 301 -21.86 -7.26 -26.35
N ASN A 302 -22.11 -7.61 -25.09
CA ASN A 302 -23.44 -7.70 -24.48
C ASN A 302 -23.50 -6.90 -23.17
N PRO A 303 -23.81 -5.60 -23.21
CA PRO A 303 -23.89 -4.74 -22.03
C PRO A 303 -24.99 -5.11 -21.02
N SER A 304 -25.90 -6.03 -21.35
CA SER A 304 -26.92 -6.52 -20.40
C SER A 304 -26.34 -7.43 -19.32
N LEU A 305 -25.13 -7.98 -19.54
CA LEU A 305 -24.42 -8.73 -18.51
C LEU A 305 -23.98 -7.79 -17.39
N THR A 306 -24.29 -8.14 -16.15
CA THR A 306 -23.90 -7.37 -14.96
C THR A 306 -22.38 -7.27 -14.87
N PRO A 307 -21.82 -6.14 -14.39
CA PRO A 307 -20.39 -6.04 -14.13
C PRO A 307 -19.91 -7.16 -13.19
N MET A 308 -18.77 -7.75 -13.53
CA MET A 308 -18.04 -8.66 -12.65
C MET A 308 -16.59 -8.13 -12.53
N PRO A 309 -16.34 -7.19 -11.60
CA PRO A 309 -14.99 -6.69 -11.38
C PRO A 309 -14.08 -7.78 -10.82
N HIS A 310 -12.78 -7.70 -11.05
CA HIS A 310 -11.83 -8.52 -10.32
C HIS A 310 -11.95 -8.22 -8.82
N LEU A 311 -12.03 -9.25 -7.99
CA LEU A 311 -12.12 -9.11 -6.54
C LEU A 311 -10.73 -9.28 -5.91
N PHE A 312 -10.28 -8.28 -5.19
CA PHE A 312 -9.04 -8.34 -4.44
C PHE A 312 -9.32 -8.42 -2.94
N LEU A 313 -9.05 -9.59 -2.37
CA LEU A 313 -9.19 -9.87 -0.95
C LEU A 313 -7.85 -9.59 -0.26
N VAL A 314 -7.81 -8.61 0.62
CA VAL A 314 -6.64 -8.29 1.45
C VAL A 314 -6.98 -8.65 2.90
N ILE A 315 -6.20 -9.55 3.49
CA ILE A 315 -6.37 -9.96 4.89
C ILE A 315 -5.13 -9.55 5.65
N ASP A 316 -5.27 -8.58 6.55
CA ASP A 316 -4.21 -8.25 7.50
C ASP A 316 -4.32 -9.11 8.76
N GLU A 317 -3.17 -9.53 9.29
CA GLU A 317 -3.02 -10.46 10.42
C GLU A 317 -3.70 -11.84 10.19
N PHE A 318 -3.59 -12.40 8.96
CA PHE A 318 -4.19 -13.70 8.64
C PHE A 318 -3.70 -14.83 9.55
N GLY A 319 -2.49 -14.76 10.10
CA GLY A 319 -1.95 -15.74 11.03
C GLY A 319 -2.76 -15.81 12.33
N GLU A 320 -3.21 -14.69 12.85
CA GLU A 320 -4.09 -14.60 14.02
C GLU A 320 -5.50 -15.11 13.68
N LEU A 321 -6.02 -14.71 12.52
CA LEU A 321 -7.31 -15.21 12.01
C LEU A 321 -7.34 -16.74 11.93
N LEU A 322 -6.29 -17.39 11.40
CA LEU A 322 -6.19 -18.84 11.33
C LEU A 322 -5.97 -19.51 12.70
N THR A 323 -5.49 -18.76 13.69
CA THR A 323 -5.40 -19.26 15.06
C THR A 323 -6.76 -19.30 15.73
N ALA A 324 -7.57 -18.25 15.52
CA ALA A 324 -8.92 -18.17 16.09
C ALA A 324 -9.91 -19.09 15.36
N GLU A 325 -9.81 -19.17 14.04
CA GLU A 325 -10.70 -19.97 13.18
C GLU A 325 -9.87 -20.81 12.19
N PRO A 326 -9.39 -21.98 12.58
CA PRO A 326 -8.58 -22.86 11.72
C PRO A 326 -9.30 -23.27 10.42
N ASP A 327 -10.61 -23.37 10.43
CA ASP A 327 -11.42 -23.75 9.25
C ASP A 327 -11.45 -22.69 8.16
N PHE A 328 -11.03 -21.45 8.47
CA PHE A 328 -10.93 -20.37 7.47
C PHE A 328 -9.91 -20.72 6.36
N ILE A 329 -8.93 -21.58 6.67
CA ILE A 329 -7.95 -22.08 5.71
C ILE A 329 -8.61 -22.77 4.50
N ASN A 330 -9.74 -23.46 4.70
CA ASN A 330 -10.45 -24.17 3.63
C ASN A 330 -11.01 -23.20 2.58
N LEU A 331 -11.45 -22.02 3.01
CA LEU A 331 -11.87 -20.95 2.10
C LEU A 331 -10.69 -20.42 1.31
N LEU A 332 -9.55 -20.13 1.97
CA LEU A 332 -8.34 -19.63 1.31
C LEU A 332 -7.79 -20.63 0.30
N LEU A 333 -7.78 -21.92 0.62
CA LEU A 333 -7.39 -23.01 -0.30
C LEU A 333 -8.35 -23.09 -1.51
N THR A 334 -9.65 -22.89 -1.28
CA THR A 334 -10.62 -22.85 -2.36
C THR A 334 -10.36 -21.66 -3.29
N ILE A 335 -10.15 -20.47 -2.73
CA ILE A 335 -9.76 -19.27 -3.51
C ILE A 335 -8.43 -19.52 -4.24
N GLY A 336 -7.42 -20.08 -3.60
CA GLY A 336 -6.14 -20.42 -4.23
C GLY A 336 -6.31 -21.30 -5.47
N ARG A 337 -7.20 -22.30 -5.39
CA ARG A 337 -7.45 -23.26 -6.47
C ARG A 337 -8.25 -22.71 -7.64
N ILE A 338 -9.33 -21.94 -7.38
CA ILE A 338 -10.26 -21.51 -8.42
C ILE A 338 -10.33 -19.99 -8.62
N GLY A 339 -9.74 -19.22 -7.71
CA GLY A 339 -9.79 -17.75 -7.73
C GLY A 339 -9.33 -17.16 -9.06
N ARG A 340 -8.30 -17.76 -9.64
CA ARG A 340 -7.80 -17.41 -10.97
C ARG A 340 -8.90 -17.33 -12.03
N SER A 341 -9.71 -18.37 -12.17
CA SER A 341 -10.73 -18.43 -13.21
C SER A 341 -11.90 -17.48 -12.96
N ILE A 342 -12.24 -17.25 -11.70
CA ILE A 342 -13.37 -16.38 -11.30
C ILE A 342 -12.96 -14.93 -10.99
N GLY A 343 -11.69 -14.58 -11.23
CA GLY A 343 -11.17 -13.23 -10.99
C GLY A 343 -11.10 -12.83 -9.52
N VAL A 344 -10.80 -13.78 -8.63
CA VAL A 344 -10.57 -13.51 -7.20
C VAL A 344 -9.08 -13.60 -6.92
N HIS A 345 -8.52 -12.52 -6.43
CA HIS A 345 -7.12 -12.38 -6.04
C HIS A 345 -7.03 -12.25 -4.52
N MET A 346 -5.94 -12.72 -3.91
CA MET A 346 -5.77 -12.55 -2.48
C MET A 346 -4.36 -12.11 -2.13
N LEU A 347 -4.25 -11.25 -1.12
CA LEU A 347 -3.02 -10.89 -0.44
C LEU A 347 -3.18 -11.17 1.05
N LEU A 348 -2.39 -12.10 1.55
CA LEU A 348 -2.35 -12.47 2.95
C LEU A 348 -1.21 -11.72 3.62
N SER A 349 -1.51 -10.97 4.66
CA SER A 349 -0.53 -10.16 5.37
C SER A 349 -0.47 -10.53 6.85
N SER A 350 0.72 -10.58 7.43
CA SER A 350 0.91 -10.85 8.85
C SER A 350 2.20 -10.23 9.38
N GLN A 351 2.26 -9.99 10.70
CA GLN A 351 3.48 -9.54 11.36
C GLN A 351 4.42 -10.71 11.62
N ARG A 352 3.88 -11.89 11.87
CA ARG A 352 4.63 -13.13 12.15
C ARG A 352 4.07 -14.28 11.34
N ILE A 353 4.95 -15.19 10.99
CA ILE A 353 4.57 -16.42 10.33
C ILE A 353 5.33 -17.60 10.94
N GLU A 354 4.59 -18.58 11.43
CA GLU A 354 5.15 -19.84 11.89
C GLU A 354 5.25 -20.82 10.72
N GLY A 355 6.40 -21.47 10.60
CA GLY A 355 6.60 -22.51 9.60
C GLY A 355 5.56 -23.63 9.77
N GLY A 356 4.83 -23.92 8.69
CA GLY A 356 3.78 -24.96 8.68
C GLY A 356 2.34 -24.45 8.70
N ARG A 357 2.06 -23.19 9.02
CA ARG A 357 0.71 -22.61 8.93
C ARG A 357 0.25 -22.35 7.49
N LEU A 358 1.19 -22.24 6.55
CA LEU A 358 0.89 -22.11 5.12
C LEU A 358 0.66 -23.45 4.41
N LYS A 359 0.59 -24.56 5.12
CA LYS A 359 0.43 -25.90 4.50
C LYS A 359 -0.69 -25.91 3.46
N GLY A 360 -0.31 -26.14 2.20
CA GLY A 360 -1.21 -26.19 1.06
C GLY A 360 -1.47 -24.84 0.37
N LEU A 361 -1.29 -23.69 1.06
CA LEU A 361 -1.42 -22.36 0.42
C LEU A 361 -0.15 -21.97 -0.35
N ASP A 362 1.02 -22.43 0.09
CA ASP A 362 2.31 -22.06 -0.54
C ASP A 362 2.33 -22.24 -2.06
N THR A 363 1.66 -23.28 -2.56
CA THR A 363 1.61 -23.59 -3.99
C THR A 363 0.80 -22.60 -4.81
N TYR A 364 -0.04 -21.81 -4.15
CA TYR A 364 -0.90 -20.80 -4.80
C TYR A 364 -0.35 -19.39 -4.67
N LEU A 365 0.58 -19.14 -3.72
CA LEU A 365 1.15 -17.82 -3.47
C LEU A 365 2.31 -17.54 -4.43
N SER A 366 2.01 -16.87 -5.51
CA SER A 366 2.94 -16.64 -6.63
C SER A 366 3.91 -15.49 -6.37
N TYR A 367 3.47 -14.41 -5.73
CA TYR A 367 4.34 -13.29 -5.35
C TYR A 367 4.46 -13.18 -3.84
N ARG A 368 5.65 -12.79 -3.39
CA ARG A 368 6.01 -12.74 -1.98
C ARG A 368 6.67 -11.40 -1.66
N ILE A 369 6.21 -10.76 -0.62
CA ILE A 369 6.71 -9.47 -0.16
C ILE A 369 7.24 -9.67 1.26
N GLY A 370 8.52 -9.46 1.42
CA GLY A 370 9.20 -9.49 2.72
C GLY A 370 9.63 -8.08 3.09
N LEU A 371 8.90 -7.43 3.99
CA LEU A 371 9.41 -6.26 4.70
C LEU A 371 10.32 -6.75 5.83
N ARG A 372 10.95 -5.83 6.59
CA ARG A 372 11.83 -6.25 7.67
C ARG A 372 11.13 -7.20 8.64
N THR A 373 11.69 -8.41 8.81
CA THR A 373 11.15 -9.47 9.69
C THR A 373 11.79 -9.44 11.09
N PHE A 374 11.18 -10.13 12.06
CA PHE A 374 11.75 -10.26 13.41
C PHE A 374 12.91 -11.27 13.47
N SER A 375 12.94 -12.24 12.56
CA SER A 375 13.96 -13.29 12.52
C SER A 375 14.32 -13.68 11.09
N GLU A 376 15.50 -14.28 10.94
CA GLU A 376 15.94 -14.89 9.68
C GLU A 376 15.01 -16.03 9.24
N GLN A 377 14.44 -16.79 10.18
CA GLN A 377 13.52 -17.88 9.90
C GLN A 377 12.23 -17.40 9.25
N GLU A 378 11.67 -16.26 9.72
CA GLU A 378 10.49 -15.65 9.09
C GLU A 378 10.81 -15.18 7.66
N SER A 379 11.98 -14.55 7.48
CA SER A 379 12.47 -14.18 6.15
C SER A 379 12.62 -15.40 5.25
N GLN A 380 13.19 -16.48 5.77
CA GLN A 380 13.36 -17.74 5.05
C GLN A 380 12.01 -18.36 4.62
N VAL A 381 10.99 -18.27 5.46
CA VAL A 381 9.62 -18.75 5.12
C VAL A 381 9.02 -17.95 3.97
N VAL A 382 9.21 -16.64 3.95
CA VAL A 382 8.60 -15.76 2.93
C VAL A 382 9.42 -15.72 1.65
N LEU A 383 10.72 -15.43 1.76
CA LEU A 383 11.58 -15.14 0.62
C LEU A 383 12.47 -16.33 0.22
N ASN A 384 12.56 -17.38 1.02
CA ASN A 384 13.58 -18.44 0.94
C ASN A 384 15.02 -17.90 1.04
N THR A 385 15.20 -16.72 1.66
CA THR A 385 16.48 -16.07 1.96
C THR A 385 16.37 -15.32 3.29
N PRO A 386 17.48 -15.04 4.01
CA PRO A 386 17.44 -14.27 5.25
C PRO A 386 17.35 -12.74 5.02
N ASP A 387 17.30 -12.27 3.78
CA ASP A 387 17.55 -10.88 3.39
C ASP A 387 16.59 -9.87 4.01
N ALA A 388 15.31 -10.25 4.21
CA ALA A 388 14.34 -9.35 4.83
C ALA A 388 14.66 -9.05 6.30
N PHE A 389 15.33 -9.96 7.02
CA PHE A 389 15.81 -9.71 8.37
C PHE A 389 16.94 -8.66 8.40
N HIS A 390 17.78 -8.65 7.37
CA HIS A 390 18.93 -7.74 7.25
C HIS A 390 18.56 -6.37 6.66
N LEU A 391 17.29 -6.12 6.34
CA LEU A 391 16.84 -4.79 5.91
C LEU A 391 17.10 -3.72 6.99
N PRO A 392 17.37 -2.46 6.58
CA PRO A 392 17.55 -1.36 7.51
C PRO A 392 16.37 -1.24 8.49
N PRO A 393 16.59 -0.76 9.74
CA PRO A 393 15.52 -0.51 10.71
C PRO A 393 14.70 0.74 10.36
N VAL A 394 14.37 0.91 9.10
CA VAL A 394 13.62 2.02 8.52
C VAL A 394 12.36 1.47 7.88
N PRO A 395 11.16 2.01 8.20
CA PRO A 395 9.92 1.54 7.61
C PRO A 395 9.91 1.67 6.08
N GLY A 396 9.26 0.73 5.40
CA GLY A 396 9.03 0.78 3.96
C GLY A 396 10.04 0.02 3.11
N TYR A 397 11.20 -0.37 3.66
CA TYR A 397 12.10 -1.26 2.93
C TYR A 397 11.54 -2.67 2.82
N GLY A 398 11.66 -3.26 1.65
CA GLY A 398 11.18 -4.62 1.39
C GLY A 398 11.85 -5.29 0.20
N PHE A 399 11.57 -6.58 0.05
CA PHE A 399 11.88 -7.37 -1.13
C PHE A 399 10.59 -7.86 -1.77
N LEU A 400 10.51 -7.73 -3.08
CA LEU A 400 9.49 -8.37 -3.92
C LEU A 400 10.12 -9.57 -4.62
N LYS A 401 9.54 -10.74 -4.40
CA LYS A 401 9.96 -11.99 -5.04
C LYS A 401 8.81 -12.59 -5.82
N VAL A 402 9.09 -12.96 -7.08
CA VAL A 402 8.17 -13.71 -7.94
C VAL A 402 8.96 -14.86 -8.55
N ASP A 403 8.61 -16.08 -8.19
CA ASP A 403 9.32 -17.29 -8.62
C ASP A 403 10.85 -17.19 -8.45
N THR A 404 11.60 -17.56 -9.50
CA THR A 404 13.06 -17.44 -9.60
C THR A 404 13.51 -16.26 -10.45
N THR A 405 12.58 -15.53 -11.06
CA THR A 405 12.86 -14.53 -12.10
C THR A 405 12.90 -13.10 -11.57
N VAL A 406 12.10 -12.78 -10.56
CA VAL A 406 12.03 -11.44 -9.95
C VAL A 406 12.44 -11.52 -8.50
N TYR A 407 13.50 -10.82 -8.15
CA TYR A 407 13.94 -10.60 -6.77
C TYR A 407 14.47 -9.18 -6.66
N THR A 408 13.62 -8.26 -6.21
CA THR A 408 13.90 -6.83 -6.24
C THR A 408 13.76 -6.24 -4.84
N ARG A 409 14.80 -5.57 -4.37
CA ARG A 409 14.73 -4.72 -3.18
C ARG A 409 14.03 -3.42 -3.55
N PHE A 410 13.17 -2.92 -2.67
CA PHE A 410 12.42 -1.68 -2.93
C PHE A 410 12.17 -0.88 -1.65
N VAL A 411 11.83 0.38 -1.84
CA VAL A 411 11.28 1.25 -0.80
C VAL A 411 9.84 1.57 -1.17
N SER A 412 8.91 1.28 -0.27
CA SER A 412 7.48 1.49 -0.46
C SER A 412 7.12 2.97 -0.49
N GLY A 413 6.03 3.31 -1.17
CA GLY A 413 5.43 4.63 -1.09
C GLY A 413 4.87 4.96 0.29
N TYR A 414 4.68 6.26 0.55
CA TYR A 414 4.11 6.78 1.78
C TYR A 414 2.89 7.65 1.46
N VAL A 415 1.68 7.15 1.80
CA VAL A 415 0.39 7.78 1.44
C VAL A 415 -0.32 8.46 2.61
N SER A 416 0.09 8.18 3.85
CA SER A 416 -0.53 8.75 5.05
C SER A 416 0.01 10.13 5.43
N GLY A 417 0.97 10.65 4.66
CA GLY A 417 1.53 11.99 4.86
C GLY A 417 0.60 13.11 4.39
N PRO A 418 0.89 14.36 4.78
CA PRO A 418 0.19 15.53 4.27
C PRO A 418 0.40 15.67 2.76
N ILE A 419 -0.56 16.28 2.07
CA ILE A 419 -0.42 16.63 0.66
C ILE A 419 0.80 17.54 0.52
N PRO A 420 1.77 17.19 -0.36
CA PRO A 420 2.86 18.10 -0.67
C PRO A 420 2.25 19.43 -1.17
N GLY A 421 2.64 20.55 -0.53
CA GLY A 421 2.30 21.87 -1.07
C GLY A 421 2.82 21.98 -2.50
N PRO A 422 2.31 22.96 -3.30
CA PRO A 422 2.86 23.20 -4.62
C PRO A 422 4.38 23.30 -4.45
N THR A 423 5.10 22.39 -5.07
CA THR A 423 6.55 22.49 -5.20
C THR A 423 6.79 23.86 -5.85
N ALA A 424 7.49 24.75 -5.12
CA ALA A 424 8.08 25.90 -5.75
C ALA A 424 8.69 25.40 -7.06
N SER A 425 8.28 25.98 -8.18
CA SER A 425 8.72 25.55 -9.49
C SER A 425 10.24 25.45 -9.46
N ALA A 426 10.80 24.46 -10.15
CA ALA A 426 12.26 24.28 -10.27
C ALA A 426 12.97 25.52 -10.84
N ASP A 427 12.23 26.53 -11.26
CA ASP A 427 12.70 27.85 -11.70
C ASP A 427 12.97 28.82 -10.53
N ASP A 428 12.57 28.49 -9.28
CA ASP A 428 13.04 29.16 -8.07
C ASP A 428 14.33 28.50 -7.55
N GLU A 429 15.29 28.20 -8.44
CA GLU A 429 16.68 28.06 -8.05
C GLU A 429 17.10 29.44 -7.52
N GLU A 430 17.05 29.60 -6.17
CA GLU A 430 17.79 30.68 -5.55
C GLU A 430 19.23 30.57 -6.06
N PRO A 431 19.73 31.62 -6.74
CA PRO A 431 21.10 31.56 -7.24
C PRO A 431 21.99 31.23 -6.05
N ILE A 432 22.86 30.22 -6.20
CA ILE A 432 23.83 29.85 -5.18
C ILE A 432 24.63 31.13 -4.87
N GLY A 433 24.18 31.85 -3.84
CA GLY A 433 24.86 33.03 -3.34
C GLY A 433 26.16 32.57 -2.69
N ALA A 434 27.18 33.41 -2.76
CA ALA A 434 28.40 33.17 -2.01
C ALA A 434 28.05 32.94 -0.53
N PHE A 435 28.42 31.79 0.03
CA PHE A 435 28.21 31.47 1.45
C PHE A 435 29.10 32.38 2.26
N GLU A 436 28.53 33.41 2.88
CA GLU A 436 29.24 34.26 3.83
C GLU A 436 29.32 33.55 5.18
N LEU A 437 30.51 33.12 5.55
CA LEU A 437 30.78 32.67 6.92
C LEU A 437 30.57 33.87 7.87
N PRO A 438 29.63 33.79 8.83
CA PRO A 438 29.44 34.89 9.78
C PRO A 438 30.74 35.11 10.56
N ALA A 439 31.29 36.32 10.42
CA ALA A 439 32.50 36.74 11.11
C ALA A 439 32.17 36.94 12.61
N GLY A 440 32.75 36.09 13.45
CA GLY A 440 32.82 36.33 14.89
C GLY A 440 31.80 35.58 15.76
N ASN A 441 32.31 34.88 16.75
CA ASN A 441 31.67 34.37 17.99
C ASN A 441 30.50 33.40 17.89
N THR A 442 30.46 32.51 16.94
CA THR A 442 29.22 31.82 16.68
C THR A 442 29.30 30.31 16.50
N VAL A 443 30.37 29.68 16.97
CA VAL A 443 30.33 28.20 17.13
C VAL A 443 29.27 27.81 18.17
N GLU A 444 29.10 28.60 19.24
CA GLU A 444 28.05 28.39 20.23
C GLU A 444 26.63 28.73 19.69
N ALA A 445 26.50 29.81 18.91
CA ALA A 445 25.22 30.17 18.29
C ALA A 445 24.81 29.19 17.16
N SER A 446 25.79 28.71 16.38
CA SER A 446 25.52 27.67 15.36
C SER A 446 25.25 26.30 15.99
N LEU A 447 25.86 25.97 17.13
CA LEU A 447 25.56 24.79 17.92
C LEU A 447 24.22 24.92 18.66
N ALA A 448 23.80 26.12 19.05
CA ALA A 448 22.47 26.37 19.62
C ALA A 448 21.38 26.27 18.56
N ALA A 449 21.59 26.77 17.35
CA ALA A 449 20.70 26.59 16.20
C ALA A 449 20.61 25.11 15.75
N ALA A 450 21.74 24.38 15.81
CA ALA A 450 21.74 22.93 15.55
C ALA A 450 21.13 22.10 16.68
N ARG A 451 20.92 22.67 17.87
CA ARG A 451 20.32 21.99 19.04
C ARG A 451 18.83 22.21 19.20
N GLY A 452 18.17 22.89 18.33
CA GLY A 452 16.71 22.79 18.31
C GLY A 452 15.89 24.05 18.44
N GLU A 453 16.36 25.20 17.94
CA GLU A 453 15.42 26.27 17.68
C GLU A 453 15.28 26.44 16.16
N ALA A 454 14.14 25.93 15.66
CA ALA A 454 13.63 26.04 14.30
C ALA A 454 14.49 25.38 13.20
N ALA A 455 14.52 24.03 13.20
CA ALA A 455 14.40 23.37 11.91
C ALA A 455 13.12 23.93 11.25
N PRO A 456 13.12 24.27 9.94
CA PRO A 456 11.88 24.60 9.27
C PRO A 456 10.95 23.41 9.46
N THR A 457 9.97 23.57 10.34
CA THR A 457 8.86 22.65 10.46
C THR A 457 8.19 22.70 9.11
N VAL A 458 8.43 21.70 8.28
CA VAL A 458 7.53 21.39 7.16
C VAL A 458 6.17 21.42 7.82
N ARG A 459 5.35 22.42 7.50
CA ARG A 459 4.01 22.54 8.03
C ARG A 459 3.32 21.23 7.72
N ARG A 460 3.14 20.41 8.75
CA ARG A 460 2.40 19.15 8.69
C ARG A 460 0.88 19.38 8.79
N ASP A 461 0.46 20.64 8.63
CA ASP A 461 -0.91 21.08 8.80
C ASP A 461 -1.65 21.03 7.46
N GLY A 462 -1.98 19.84 7.00
CA GLY A 462 -2.82 19.60 5.83
C GLY A 462 -3.56 18.27 5.96
N PRO A 463 -4.66 18.06 5.23
CA PRO A 463 -5.31 16.75 5.18
C PRO A 463 -4.31 15.71 4.68
N ALA A 464 -4.41 14.49 5.20
CA ALA A 464 -3.60 13.39 4.69
C ALA A 464 -3.94 13.15 3.21
N LEU A 465 -2.93 12.83 2.42
CA LEU A 465 -3.13 12.58 0.98
C LEU A 465 -4.13 11.45 0.74
N ILE A 466 -4.11 10.42 1.59
CA ILE A 466 -5.05 9.29 1.50
C ILE A 466 -6.51 9.76 1.62
N ASP A 467 -6.83 10.63 2.59
CA ASP A 467 -8.20 11.12 2.81
C ASP A 467 -8.67 11.98 1.63
N PHE A 468 -7.80 12.86 1.16
CA PHE A 468 -8.06 13.68 -0.01
C PHE A 468 -8.29 12.84 -1.28
N ALA A 469 -7.44 11.84 -1.52
CA ALA A 469 -7.55 10.97 -2.68
C ALA A 469 -8.84 10.15 -2.66
N VAL A 470 -9.23 9.61 -1.49
CA VAL A 470 -10.49 8.89 -1.30
C VAL A 470 -11.68 9.78 -1.61
N GLU A 471 -11.68 11.03 -1.13
CA GLU A 471 -12.76 11.98 -1.41
C GLU A 471 -12.87 12.30 -2.91
N LYS A 472 -11.74 12.50 -3.57
CA LYS A 472 -11.71 12.77 -5.02
C LYS A 472 -12.17 11.59 -5.86
N VAL A 473 -11.77 10.37 -5.50
CA VAL A 473 -12.11 9.15 -6.23
C VAL A 473 -13.60 8.80 -6.11
N ARG A 474 -14.23 9.03 -4.94
CA ARG A 474 -15.65 8.72 -4.73
C ARG A 474 -16.63 9.67 -5.40
N ALA A 475 -16.19 10.86 -5.78
CA ALA A 475 -17.07 11.92 -6.26
C ALA A 475 -17.80 11.55 -7.56
N GLY A 476 -19.13 11.41 -7.48
CA GLY A 476 -20.00 11.16 -8.66
C GLY A 476 -19.85 9.77 -9.28
N VAL A 477 -19.35 8.78 -8.52
CA VAL A 477 -19.10 7.42 -9.00
C VAL A 477 -20.05 6.44 -8.30
N HIS A 478 -20.57 5.45 -9.05
CA HIS A 478 -21.31 4.35 -8.45
C HIS A 478 -20.37 3.41 -7.68
N ALA A 479 -20.83 2.88 -6.57
CA ALA A 479 -20.09 1.90 -5.81
C ALA A 479 -20.29 0.49 -6.37
N THR A 480 -19.27 -0.37 -6.19
CA THR A 480 -19.39 -1.80 -6.46
C THR A 480 -20.46 -2.44 -5.57
N ALA A 481 -21.04 -3.57 -6.02
CA ALA A 481 -21.99 -4.30 -5.19
C ALA A 481 -21.33 -4.78 -3.89
N PRO A 482 -21.94 -4.56 -2.72
CA PRO A 482 -21.35 -4.97 -1.46
C PRO A 482 -21.35 -6.50 -1.34
N VAL A 483 -20.23 -7.04 -0.89
CA VAL A 483 -20.10 -8.47 -0.50
C VAL A 483 -20.31 -8.62 1.00
N TRP A 484 -19.89 -7.63 1.75
CA TRP A 484 -20.08 -7.55 3.19
C TRP A 484 -21.15 -6.51 3.51
N LEU A 485 -22.26 -6.97 4.08
CA LEU A 485 -23.26 -6.10 4.68
C LEU A 485 -23.00 -5.95 6.18
N PRO A 486 -23.31 -4.82 6.81
CA PRO A 486 -23.11 -4.65 8.24
C PRO A 486 -23.94 -5.70 9.03
N PRO A 487 -23.51 -6.10 10.23
CA PRO A 487 -24.31 -6.94 11.12
C PRO A 487 -25.69 -6.32 11.36
N LEU A 488 -26.68 -7.17 11.67
CA LEU A 488 -28.01 -6.67 12.03
C LEU A 488 -27.91 -5.80 13.27
N PRO A 489 -28.66 -4.68 13.33
CA PRO A 489 -28.70 -3.82 14.51
C PRO A 489 -29.38 -4.54 15.67
N ASP A 490 -28.97 -4.24 16.91
CA ASP A 490 -29.55 -4.79 18.14
C ASP A 490 -31.06 -4.50 18.25
N ARG A 491 -31.52 -3.43 17.67
CA ARG A 491 -32.91 -3.00 17.67
C ARG A 491 -33.32 -2.53 16.28
N PHE A 492 -34.43 -3.05 15.82
CA PHE A 492 -34.99 -2.69 14.52
C PHE A 492 -36.47 -2.32 14.66
N PRO A 493 -36.88 -1.11 14.25
CA PRO A 493 -38.28 -0.70 14.28
C PRO A 493 -39.09 -1.37 13.18
N LEU A 494 -40.16 -2.10 13.53
CA LEU A 494 -40.98 -2.86 12.58
C LEU A 494 -41.52 -2.00 11.43
N PHE A 495 -41.84 -0.73 11.67
CA PHE A 495 -42.44 0.16 10.67
C PHE A 495 -41.55 0.34 9.42
N GLN A 496 -40.24 0.10 9.50
CA GLN A 496 -39.31 0.24 8.36
C GLN A 496 -39.54 -0.81 7.27
N ILE A 497 -40.20 -1.93 7.59
CA ILE A 497 -40.46 -3.02 6.64
C ILE A 497 -41.96 -3.19 6.34
N LEU A 498 -42.82 -2.34 6.89
CA LEU A 498 -44.28 -2.45 6.68
C LEU A 498 -44.78 -1.87 5.35
N GLY A 499 -43.96 -1.10 4.63
CA GLY A 499 -44.33 -0.48 3.35
C GLY A 499 -44.27 -1.39 2.14
N GLU A 500 -43.73 -2.60 2.28
CA GLU A 500 -43.63 -3.56 1.18
C GLU A 500 -44.91 -4.41 1.03
N PRO A 501 -45.33 -4.70 -0.19
CA PRO A 501 -46.46 -5.60 -0.42
C PRO A 501 -46.23 -6.98 0.19
N VAL A 502 -47.25 -7.53 0.85
CA VAL A 502 -47.21 -8.87 1.44
C VAL A 502 -48.28 -9.77 0.80
N GLU A 503 -47.95 -11.03 0.61
CA GLU A 503 -48.92 -12.02 0.22
C GLU A 503 -49.89 -12.34 1.38
N PRO A 504 -51.06 -12.87 1.12
CA PRO A 504 -52.00 -13.26 2.16
C PRO A 504 -51.36 -14.19 3.19
N LEU A 505 -51.53 -13.88 4.48
CA LEU A 505 -50.96 -14.61 5.61
C LEU A 505 -49.42 -14.59 5.74
N GLN A 506 -48.74 -13.78 4.95
CA GLN A 506 -47.34 -13.45 5.18
C GLN A 506 -47.19 -12.23 6.08
N VAL A 507 -46.53 -12.38 7.20
CA VAL A 507 -46.42 -11.33 8.23
C VAL A 507 -44.97 -10.91 8.42
N PRO A 508 -44.61 -9.66 8.13
CA PRO A 508 -43.24 -9.16 8.41
C PRO A 508 -43.05 -9.01 9.92
N ILE A 509 -41.93 -9.55 10.43
CA ILE A 509 -41.63 -9.54 11.86
C ILE A 509 -40.23 -9.03 12.21
N GLY A 510 -39.40 -8.82 11.23
CA GLY A 510 -38.01 -8.39 11.43
C GLY A 510 -37.21 -8.38 10.14
N ILE A 511 -35.91 -8.36 10.28
CA ILE A 511 -34.96 -8.50 9.17
C ILE A 511 -34.22 -9.84 9.31
N ILE A 512 -34.00 -10.48 8.19
CA ILE A 512 -33.14 -11.66 8.08
C ILE A 512 -31.84 -11.26 7.40
N ASP A 513 -30.74 -11.74 7.95
CA ASP A 513 -29.41 -11.64 7.35
C ASP A 513 -29.01 -12.99 6.75
N ASN A 514 -28.65 -12.99 5.48
CA ASN A 514 -28.14 -14.16 4.78
C ASN A 514 -26.76 -13.85 4.19
N PRO A 515 -25.69 -14.00 4.97
CA PRO A 515 -24.33 -13.67 4.54
C PRO A 515 -23.89 -14.41 3.28
N THR A 516 -24.27 -15.68 3.14
CA THR A 516 -23.93 -16.50 1.97
C THR A 516 -24.57 -15.99 0.67
N LYS A 517 -25.74 -15.35 0.76
CA LYS A 517 -26.40 -14.70 -0.37
C LYS A 517 -26.12 -13.21 -0.47
N GLN A 518 -25.35 -12.65 0.48
CA GLN A 518 -25.03 -11.21 0.55
C GLN A 518 -26.29 -10.34 0.56
N GLN A 519 -27.31 -10.78 1.28
CA GLN A 519 -28.63 -10.15 1.28
C GLN A 519 -29.14 -9.97 2.71
N GLN A 520 -29.72 -8.81 2.95
CA GLN A 520 -30.55 -8.54 4.09
C GLN A 520 -31.93 -8.11 3.59
N GLY A 521 -32.96 -8.54 4.26
CA GLY A 521 -34.31 -8.20 3.81
C GLY A 521 -35.38 -8.50 4.88
N PRO A 522 -36.64 -8.16 4.63
CA PRO A 522 -37.73 -8.42 5.55
C PRO A 522 -37.86 -9.93 5.85
N TRP A 523 -37.83 -10.25 7.13
CA TRP A 523 -38.19 -11.60 7.58
C TRP A 523 -39.71 -11.68 7.73
N ARG A 524 -40.33 -12.53 6.90
CA ARG A 524 -41.76 -12.77 6.88
C ARG A 524 -42.06 -14.17 7.36
N ILE A 525 -43.02 -14.29 8.29
CA ILE A 525 -43.60 -15.58 8.66
C ILE A 525 -44.77 -15.84 7.73
N ASP A 526 -44.75 -16.98 7.08
CA ASP A 526 -45.86 -17.46 6.26
C ASP A 526 -46.75 -18.37 7.11
N LEU A 527 -47.87 -17.79 7.60
CA LEU A 527 -48.85 -18.51 8.42
C LEU A 527 -49.66 -19.56 7.67
N ALA A 528 -49.58 -19.59 6.33
CA ALA A 528 -50.26 -20.61 5.52
C ALA A 528 -49.41 -21.88 5.36
N ARG A 529 -48.10 -21.80 5.52
CA ARG A 529 -47.20 -22.95 5.36
C ARG A 529 -47.16 -23.82 6.63
N ALA A 530 -46.71 -25.04 6.48
CA ALA A 530 -46.54 -26.05 7.55
C ALA A 530 -47.84 -26.30 8.37
N GLY A 531 -49.01 -26.19 7.73
CA GLY A 531 -50.30 -26.33 8.41
C GLY A 531 -50.66 -25.18 9.35
N GLY A 532 -49.94 -24.05 9.25
CA GLY A 532 -50.22 -22.83 10.04
C GLY A 532 -49.76 -22.88 11.50
N HIS A 533 -49.09 -23.95 11.92
CA HIS A 533 -48.66 -24.08 13.32
C HIS A 533 -47.18 -23.70 13.49
N HIS A 534 -46.91 -22.80 14.43
CA HIS A 534 -45.55 -22.33 14.75
C HIS A 534 -45.26 -22.42 16.25
N ALA A 535 -44.07 -22.83 16.62
CA ALA A 535 -43.59 -22.87 17.99
C ALA A 535 -42.47 -21.85 18.19
N VAL A 536 -42.55 -21.06 19.27
CA VAL A 536 -41.50 -20.12 19.66
C VAL A 536 -40.89 -20.59 20.98
N ILE A 537 -39.65 -21.02 20.92
CA ILE A 537 -38.92 -21.59 22.06
C ILE A 537 -37.80 -20.62 22.45
N GLY A 538 -37.60 -20.41 23.73
CA GLY A 538 -36.53 -19.56 24.26
C GLY A 538 -36.51 -19.55 25.78
N ALA A 539 -35.37 -19.17 26.37
CA ALA A 539 -35.19 -19.00 27.80
C ALA A 539 -36.05 -17.86 28.37
N PRO A 540 -36.25 -17.78 29.67
CA PRO A 540 -36.83 -16.57 30.28
C PRO A 540 -36.09 -15.32 29.85
N GLN A 541 -36.82 -14.25 29.56
CA GLN A 541 -36.30 -12.94 29.09
C GLN A 541 -35.61 -12.96 27.70
N SER A 542 -35.70 -14.05 26.95
CA SER A 542 -35.14 -14.15 25.58
C SER A 542 -35.93 -13.40 24.51
N GLY A 543 -37.02 -12.72 24.84
CA GLY A 543 -37.84 -11.98 23.88
C GLY A 543 -39.07 -12.71 23.34
N ARG A 544 -39.45 -13.89 23.84
CA ARG A 544 -40.64 -14.67 23.35
C ARG A 544 -41.92 -13.82 23.32
N SER A 545 -42.23 -13.10 24.40
CA SER A 545 -43.40 -12.23 24.44
C SER A 545 -43.26 -11.01 23.52
N THR A 546 -42.05 -10.53 23.28
CA THR A 546 -41.79 -9.47 22.34
C THR A 546 -42.04 -9.98 20.91
N PHE A 547 -41.58 -11.18 20.59
CA PHE A 547 -41.83 -11.83 19.30
C PHE A 547 -43.34 -11.95 19.02
N LEU A 548 -44.14 -12.45 19.98
CA LEU A 548 -45.59 -12.57 19.83
C LEU A 548 -46.27 -11.19 19.66
N ARG A 549 -45.81 -10.17 20.39
CA ARG A 549 -46.32 -8.80 20.20
C ARG A 549 -45.96 -8.23 18.82
N THR A 550 -44.75 -8.50 18.34
CA THR A 550 -44.30 -8.06 17.02
C THR A 550 -45.10 -8.76 15.94
N LEU A 551 -45.32 -10.07 16.06
CA LEU A 551 -46.17 -10.84 15.14
C LEU A 551 -47.61 -10.29 15.07
N ALA A 552 -48.22 -10.04 16.26
CA ALA A 552 -49.57 -9.46 16.33
C ALA A 552 -49.62 -8.05 15.72
N ALA A 553 -48.62 -7.21 15.98
CA ALA A 553 -48.52 -5.90 15.37
C ALA A 553 -48.32 -5.98 13.85
N GLY A 554 -47.49 -6.93 13.39
CA GLY A 554 -47.32 -7.19 11.98
C GLY A 554 -48.61 -7.61 11.29
N ILE A 555 -49.38 -8.52 11.89
CA ILE A 555 -50.73 -8.93 11.39
C ILE A 555 -51.65 -7.70 11.34
N ALA A 556 -51.76 -6.97 12.43
CA ALA A 556 -52.67 -5.84 12.52
C ALA A 556 -52.38 -4.69 11.56
N THR A 557 -51.12 -4.56 11.11
CA THR A 557 -50.69 -3.51 10.17
C THR A 557 -50.72 -3.94 8.70
N THR A 558 -50.75 -5.24 8.42
CA THR A 558 -50.70 -5.75 7.04
C THR A 558 -51.99 -6.43 6.57
N HIS A 559 -52.83 -6.84 7.48
CA HIS A 559 -54.09 -7.52 7.19
C HIS A 559 -55.28 -6.75 7.78
N THR A 560 -56.49 -7.00 7.30
CA THR A 560 -57.72 -6.46 7.85
C THR A 560 -58.32 -7.43 8.88
N PRO A 561 -59.15 -6.96 9.84
CA PRO A 561 -59.82 -7.82 10.82
C PRO A 561 -60.78 -8.85 10.19
N THR A 562 -61.20 -8.60 8.95
CA THR A 562 -62.03 -9.53 8.18
C THR A 562 -61.26 -10.71 7.62
N HIS A 563 -59.95 -10.55 7.45
CA HIS A 563 -59.06 -11.59 6.95
C HIS A 563 -58.39 -12.40 8.06
N VAL A 564 -58.04 -11.75 9.17
CA VAL A 564 -57.35 -12.40 10.28
C VAL A 564 -57.92 -11.94 11.61
N THR A 565 -58.32 -12.89 12.43
CA THR A 565 -58.74 -12.64 13.83
C THR A 565 -57.77 -13.37 14.76
N MET A 566 -57.40 -12.74 15.87
CA MET A 566 -56.47 -13.24 16.87
C MET A 566 -57.18 -13.47 18.21
N TYR A 567 -56.86 -14.58 18.85
CA TYR A 567 -57.21 -14.86 20.25
C TYR A 567 -55.91 -15.22 20.98
N GLY A 568 -55.78 -14.76 22.20
CA GLY A 568 -54.59 -14.99 23.02
C GLY A 568 -54.88 -15.72 24.34
N LEU A 569 -53.92 -16.52 24.79
CA LEU A 569 -53.92 -17.12 26.10
C LEU A 569 -52.62 -16.74 26.82
N ASP A 570 -52.70 -15.83 27.81
CA ASP A 570 -51.56 -15.34 28.58
C ASP A 570 -51.59 -15.93 30.01
N LEU A 571 -51.06 -17.14 30.15
CA LEU A 571 -51.00 -17.84 31.44
C LEU A 571 -49.92 -17.32 32.37
N THR A 572 -49.01 -16.48 31.87
CA THR A 572 -47.89 -15.95 32.62
C THR A 572 -48.03 -14.49 33.03
N GLY A 573 -49.03 -13.80 32.52
CA GLY A 573 -49.21 -12.36 32.71
C GLY A 573 -48.16 -11.51 32.01
N ALA A 574 -47.53 -12.05 30.93
CA ALA A 574 -46.38 -11.46 30.25
C ALA A 574 -46.72 -10.23 29.39
N GLY A 575 -47.95 -9.66 29.51
CA GLY A 575 -48.33 -8.42 28.87
C GLY A 575 -48.88 -8.57 27.45
N LEU A 576 -49.49 -9.69 27.12
CA LEU A 576 -50.25 -9.87 25.86
C LEU A 576 -51.62 -9.12 25.91
N THR A 577 -52.13 -8.83 27.06
CA THR A 577 -53.38 -8.08 27.24
C THR A 577 -53.41 -6.72 26.54
N ARG A 578 -52.22 -6.10 26.34
CA ARG A 578 -52.09 -4.85 25.57
C ARG A 578 -52.49 -5.00 24.11
N LEU A 579 -52.52 -6.22 23.60
CA LEU A 579 -52.90 -6.50 22.21
C LEU A 579 -54.41 -6.40 21.98
N GLU A 580 -55.22 -6.40 23.04
CA GLU A 580 -56.71 -6.20 22.94
C GLU A 580 -57.08 -4.85 22.33
N ALA A 581 -56.13 -3.89 22.33
CA ALA A 581 -56.34 -2.63 21.63
C ALA A 581 -56.39 -2.74 20.11
N PHE A 582 -55.92 -3.86 19.53
CA PHE A 582 -56.04 -4.08 18.09
C PHE A 582 -57.42 -4.59 17.70
N PRO A 583 -58.01 -4.07 16.61
CA PRO A 583 -59.33 -4.50 16.17
C PRO A 583 -59.36 -5.98 15.67
N HIS A 584 -58.21 -6.59 15.48
CA HIS A 584 -58.03 -7.99 15.10
C HIS A 584 -58.13 -8.95 16.29
N VAL A 585 -58.08 -8.44 17.53
CA VAL A 585 -58.04 -9.29 18.72
C VAL A 585 -59.44 -9.44 19.31
N GLY A 586 -59.95 -10.67 19.25
CA GLY A 586 -61.24 -10.99 19.81
C GLY A 586 -61.26 -11.20 21.34
N GLY A 587 -60.08 -11.37 21.96
CA GLY A 587 -59.92 -11.47 23.39
C GLY A 587 -58.62 -12.17 23.79
N ILE A 588 -58.15 -11.86 25.01
CA ILE A 588 -56.96 -12.49 25.63
C ILE A 588 -57.34 -13.01 27.01
N ALA A 589 -57.41 -14.33 27.13
CA ALA A 589 -57.68 -14.98 28.40
C ALA A 589 -56.40 -15.00 29.27
N THR A 590 -56.55 -14.68 30.53
CA THR A 590 -55.47 -14.74 31.53
C THR A 590 -55.76 -15.84 32.55
N ARG A 591 -54.82 -16.12 33.44
CA ARG A 591 -55.00 -17.15 34.47
C ARG A 591 -56.12 -16.83 35.47
N SER A 592 -56.51 -15.55 35.53
CA SER A 592 -57.50 -15.02 36.46
C SER A 592 -58.84 -14.68 35.79
N SER A 593 -58.94 -14.84 34.47
CA SER A 593 -60.15 -14.59 33.69
C SER A 593 -60.86 -15.88 33.31
#